data_c9a513723252e307825716f162c6104d
#
_entry.id   c9a513723252e307825716f162c6104d
#
_cell.length_a   1.000
_cell.length_b   1.000
_cell.length_c   1.000
_cell.angle_alpha   90.00
_cell.angle_beta   90.00
_cell.angle_gamma   90.00
#
_symmetry.space_group_name_H-M   'P 1'
#
loop_
_entity.id
_entity.type
_entity.pdbx_description
1 polymer ?
#
loop_
_entity_poly.entity_id
_entity_poly.type
_entity_poly.pdbx_seq_one_letter_code
_entity_poly.pdbx_strand_id
1 'polypeptide(L)'
;MIEKFSDYESVGFLNKEGDFDFEVKSAELTESKKGSLMVKLEVESKQAGKSTLYHTLEPNARWSYNNLIKACLHLDTPEKIEAFECDYETIHNELVGKHFIGHVEIESYTKEVKVALDDGTFDTTEETVDSYKIKSYKPVA
;
A
#
# COMPACT_ATOMS: atom_id res chain seq x y z
N MET A 1 -27.73 13.93 22.57
CA MET A 1 -26.49 13.17 22.85
C MET A 1 -25.33 13.93 22.23
N ILE A 2 -24.27 14.13 23.02
CA ILE A 2 -23.08 14.80 22.53
C ILE A 2 -22.08 13.71 22.17
N GLU A 3 -21.58 13.75 20.93
CA GLU A 3 -20.58 12.80 20.43
C GLU A 3 -19.32 13.56 20.04
N LYS A 4 -18.18 12.92 20.18
CA LYS A 4 -16.90 13.49 19.75
C LYS A 4 -16.78 13.35 18.25
N PHE A 5 -16.45 14.45 17.58
CA PHE A 5 -16.21 14.44 16.14
C PHE A 5 -15.13 13.44 15.73
N SER A 6 -14.08 13.31 16.53
CA SER A 6 -12.98 12.37 16.28
C SER A 6 -13.38 10.90 16.23
N ASP A 7 -14.52 10.53 16.85
CA ASP A 7 -15.01 9.14 16.83
C ASP A 7 -15.49 8.74 15.44
N TYR A 8 -15.77 9.70 14.58
CA TYR A 8 -16.29 9.50 13.22
C TYR A 8 -15.26 9.81 12.14
N GLU A 9 -14.08 10.29 12.52
CA GLU A 9 -13.03 10.56 11.54
C GLU A 9 -12.40 9.25 11.07
N SER A 10 -12.33 9.09 9.75
CA SER A 10 -11.55 8.02 9.15
C SER A 10 -10.06 8.33 9.24
N VAL A 11 -9.25 7.28 9.27
CA VAL A 11 -7.79 7.41 9.20
C VAL A 11 -7.41 8.08 7.87
N GLY A 12 -6.60 9.13 7.94
CA GLY A 12 -6.11 9.83 6.75
C GLY A 12 -5.05 9.05 5.99
N PHE A 13 -4.65 9.55 4.83
CA PHE A 13 -3.57 8.96 4.04
C PHE A 13 -2.22 9.06 4.74
N LEU A 14 -1.25 8.25 4.28
CA LEU A 14 0.11 8.24 4.82
C LEU A 14 0.70 9.64 4.88
N ASN A 15 1.30 9.99 6.01
CA ASN A 15 1.87 11.30 6.27
C ASN A 15 3.17 11.31 7.07
N LYS A 16 3.79 10.15 7.27
CA LYS A 16 5.02 10.01 8.05
C LYS A 16 5.95 8.98 7.41
N GLU A 17 7.24 9.27 7.43
CA GLU A 17 8.29 8.30 7.09
C GLU A 17 8.66 7.45 8.29
N GLY A 18 9.15 6.26 8.05
CA GLY A 18 9.64 5.32 9.05
C GLY A 18 8.98 3.97 8.99
N ASP A 19 9.22 3.17 10.00
CA ASP A 19 8.65 1.83 10.15
C ASP A 19 7.43 1.88 11.05
N PHE A 20 6.30 1.40 10.56
CA PHE A 20 5.04 1.41 11.30
C PHE A 20 4.31 0.08 11.17
N ASP A 21 3.54 -0.25 12.20
CA ASP A 21 2.64 -1.41 12.20
C ASP A 21 1.40 -1.09 11.36
N PHE A 22 1.17 -1.88 10.32
CA PHE A 22 -0.01 -1.81 9.46
C PHE A 22 -0.87 -3.04 9.62
N GLU A 23 -2.18 -2.85 9.60
CA GLU A 23 -3.16 -3.93 9.53
C GLU A 23 -3.78 -3.98 8.14
N VAL A 24 -3.94 -5.18 7.59
CA VAL A 24 -4.67 -5.36 6.33
C VAL A 24 -6.17 -5.30 6.63
N LYS A 25 -6.83 -4.26 6.15
CA LYS A 25 -8.27 -4.04 6.39
C LYS A 25 -9.15 -4.74 5.38
N SER A 26 -8.73 -4.79 4.14
CA SER A 26 -9.44 -5.49 3.07
C SER A 26 -8.48 -5.98 2.02
N ALA A 27 -8.89 -7.00 1.28
CA ALA A 27 -8.12 -7.54 0.17
C ALA A 27 -9.08 -8.12 -0.86
N GLU A 28 -8.85 -7.82 -2.13
CA GLU A 28 -9.68 -8.33 -3.23
C GLU A 28 -8.86 -8.58 -4.47
N LEU A 29 -9.32 -9.53 -5.30
CA LEU A 29 -8.78 -9.72 -6.63
C LEU A 29 -9.34 -8.64 -7.55
N THR A 30 -8.49 -8.14 -8.42
CA THR A 30 -8.86 -7.17 -9.44
C THR A 30 -8.04 -7.42 -10.70
N GLU A 31 -8.29 -6.66 -11.75
CA GLU A 31 -7.52 -6.75 -12.99
C GLU A 31 -6.87 -5.41 -13.28
N SER A 32 -5.64 -5.46 -13.83
CA SER A 32 -4.98 -4.28 -14.35
C SER A 32 -5.64 -3.84 -15.65
N LYS A 33 -5.29 -2.65 -16.13
CA LYS A 33 -5.77 -2.14 -17.43
C LYS A 33 -5.41 -3.06 -18.59
N LYS A 34 -4.38 -3.89 -18.43
CA LYS A 34 -3.92 -4.87 -19.42
C LYS A 34 -4.57 -6.24 -19.27
N GLY A 35 -5.48 -6.41 -18.30
CA GLY A 35 -6.15 -7.67 -18.03
C GLY A 35 -5.38 -8.65 -17.17
N SER A 36 -4.26 -8.24 -16.56
CA SER A 36 -3.49 -9.08 -15.63
C SER A 36 -4.15 -9.12 -14.25
N LEU A 37 -4.15 -10.29 -13.63
CA LEU A 37 -4.70 -10.48 -12.29
C LEU A 37 -3.83 -9.78 -11.25
N MET A 38 -4.48 -9.06 -10.36
CA MET A 38 -3.83 -8.32 -9.27
C MET A 38 -4.59 -8.49 -7.97
N VAL A 39 -3.91 -8.23 -6.86
CA VAL A 39 -4.54 -8.11 -5.54
C VAL A 39 -4.48 -6.65 -5.11
N LYS A 40 -5.63 -6.12 -4.73
CA LYS A 40 -5.76 -4.79 -4.12
C LYS A 40 -5.95 -4.96 -2.63
N LEU A 41 -5.08 -4.35 -1.83
CA LEU A 41 -5.15 -4.41 -0.37
C LEU A 41 -5.26 -3.00 0.19
N GLU A 42 -6.20 -2.81 1.12
CA GLU A 42 -6.26 -1.59 1.90
C GLU A 42 -5.64 -1.85 3.26
N VAL A 43 -4.66 -1.04 3.63
CA VAL A 43 -3.90 -1.19 4.87
C VAL A 43 -3.94 0.11 5.67
N GLU A 44 -3.91 -0.01 6.99
CA GLU A 44 -3.96 1.13 7.90
C GLU A 44 -2.96 0.99 9.03
N SER A 45 -2.30 2.10 9.36
CA SER A 45 -1.55 2.27 10.59
C SER A 45 -2.17 3.39 11.41
N LYS A 46 -2.36 3.17 12.70
CA LYS A 46 -2.85 4.22 13.61
C LYS A 46 -1.86 5.37 13.75
N GLN A 47 -0.59 5.12 13.49
CA GLN A 47 0.49 6.09 13.64
C GLN A 47 0.78 6.86 12.34
N ALA A 48 0.68 6.18 11.20
CA ALA A 48 1.15 6.72 9.92
C ALA A 48 0.06 7.02 8.90
N GLY A 49 -1.12 6.41 9.04
CA GLY A 49 -2.22 6.60 8.10
C GLY A 49 -2.53 5.36 7.26
N LYS A 50 -3.31 5.54 6.20
CA LYS A 50 -3.76 4.45 5.34
C LYS A 50 -3.15 4.53 3.94
N SER A 51 -3.08 3.37 3.29
CA SER A 51 -2.60 3.26 1.91
C SER A 51 -3.32 2.10 1.21
N THR A 52 -3.32 2.15 -0.10
CA THR A 52 -3.77 1.06 -0.95
C THR A 52 -2.56 0.43 -1.63
N LEU A 53 -2.43 -0.89 -1.51
CA LEU A 53 -1.36 -1.65 -2.15
C LEU A 53 -1.93 -2.43 -3.33
N TYR A 54 -1.19 -2.46 -4.43
CA TYR A 54 -1.52 -3.26 -5.61
C TYR A 54 -0.37 -4.20 -5.89
N HIS A 55 -0.64 -5.49 -5.97
CA HIS A 55 0.36 -6.50 -6.27
C HIS A 55 -0.09 -7.38 -7.43
N THR A 56 0.80 -7.55 -8.41
CA THR A 56 0.54 -8.44 -9.53
C THR A 56 0.70 -9.90 -9.13
N LEU A 57 -0.12 -10.77 -9.73
CA LEU A 57 0.00 -12.22 -9.57
C LEU A 57 0.81 -12.86 -10.70
N GLU A 58 1.37 -12.10 -11.61
CA GLU A 58 2.22 -12.64 -12.68
C GLU A 58 3.49 -13.29 -12.09
N PRO A 59 3.83 -14.53 -12.50
CA PRO A 59 4.91 -15.29 -11.87
C PRO A 59 6.27 -14.58 -11.81
N ASN A 60 6.59 -13.78 -12.83
CA ASN A 60 7.87 -13.09 -12.93
C ASN A 60 7.94 -11.79 -12.10
N ALA A 61 6.81 -11.32 -11.56
CA ALA A 61 6.73 -10.03 -10.86
C ALA A 61 6.07 -10.11 -9.48
N ARG A 62 5.65 -11.29 -9.03
CA ARG A 62 4.97 -11.44 -7.73
C ARG A 62 5.90 -11.52 -6.51
N TRP A 63 7.19 -11.32 -6.69
CA TRP A 63 8.16 -11.33 -5.60
C TRP A 63 7.80 -10.30 -4.50
N SER A 64 7.25 -9.16 -4.88
CA SER A 64 6.84 -8.12 -3.93
C SER A 64 5.64 -8.58 -3.11
N TYR A 65 4.67 -9.25 -3.72
CA TYR A 65 3.54 -9.84 -3.01
C TYR A 65 4.00 -10.95 -2.07
N ASN A 66 4.96 -11.78 -2.50
CA ASN A 66 5.54 -12.81 -1.65
C ASN A 66 6.17 -12.20 -0.38
N ASN A 67 6.81 -11.05 -0.49
CA ASN A 67 7.37 -10.35 0.67
C ASN A 67 6.28 -9.91 1.65
N LEU A 68 5.15 -9.43 1.16
CA LEU A 68 4.00 -9.08 1.99
C LEU A 68 3.41 -10.32 2.69
N ILE A 69 3.25 -11.42 1.95
CA ILE A 69 2.75 -12.68 2.50
C ILE A 69 3.67 -13.18 3.62
N LYS A 70 4.99 -13.18 3.39
CA LYS A 70 5.98 -13.57 4.40
C LYS A 70 5.87 -12.71 5.66
N ALA A 71 5.69 -11.41 5.51
CA ALA A 71 5.56 -10.50 6.64
C ALA A 71 4.27 -10.75 7.43
N CYS A 72 3.13 -10.86 6.75
CA CYS A 72 1.83 -11.06 7.38
C CYS A 72 1.71 -12.41 8.10
N LEU A 73 2.29 -13.47 7.53
CA LEU A 73 2.17 -14.84 8.05
C LEU A 73 3.43 -15.28 8.83
N HIS A 74 4.36 -14.39 9.08
CA HIS A 74 5.60 -14.65 9.84
C HIS A 74 6.43 -15.80 9.27
N LEU A 75 6.59 -15.84 7.95
CA LEU A 75 7.42 -16.82 7.27
C LEU A 75 8.89 -16.33 7.29
N ASP A 76 9.49 -16.34 8.45
CA ASP A 76 10.77 -15.69 8.74
C ASP A 76 11.97 -16.64 8.79
N THR A 77 11.76 -17.92 8.52
CA THR A 77 12.84 -18.91 8.45
C THR A 77 12.80 -19.66 7.11
N PRO A 78 13.96 -20.15 6.62
CA PRO A 78 13.99 -20.95 5.39
C PRO A 78 13.05 -22.16 5.44
N GLU A 79 12.93 -22.82 6.60
CA GLU A 79 12.09 -24.00 6.78
C GLU A 79 10.61 -23.65 6.63
N LYS A 80 10.18 -22.52 7.21
CA LYS A 80 8.79 -22.04 7.08
C LYS A 80 8.46 -21.66 5.64
N ILE A 81 9.39 -21.02 4.95
CA ILE A 81 9.21 -20.61 3.54
C ILE A 81 9.11 -21.84 2.66
N GLU A 82 9.99 -22.82 2.84
CA GLU A 82 10.02 -24.05 2.04
C GLU A 82 8.76 -24.89 2.23
N ALA A 83 8.23 -24.93 3.45
CA ALA A 83 7.03 -25.69 3.79
C ALA A 83 5.72 -24.98 3.38
N PHE A 84 5.78 -23.70 3.04
CA PHE A 84 4.57 -22.91 2.75
C PHE A 84 4.11 -23.10 1.31
N GLU A 85 2.84 -23.43 1.17
CA GLU A 85 2.16 -23.51 -0.12
C GLU A 85 0.89 -22.68 -0.07
N CYS A 86 0.56 -21.99 -1.14
CA CYS A 86 -0.67 -21.21 -1.21
C CYS A 86 -1.25 -21.18 -2.63
N ASP A 87 -2.54 -20.89 -2.71
CA ASP A 87 -3.19 -20.49 -3.93
C ASP A 87 -3.20 -18.97 -4.00
N TYR A 88 -2.52 -18.41 -4.99
CA TYR A 88 -2.40 -16.96 -5.14
C TYR A 88 -3.73 -16.25 -5.42
N GLU A 89 -4.74 -16.98 -5.89
CA GLU A 89 -6.07 -16.40 -6.12
C GLU A 89 -6.91 -16.32 -4.84
N THR A 90 -6.52 -17.02 -3.78
CA THR A 90 -7.29 -17.07 -2.52
C THR A 90 -6.51 -16.64 -1.29
N ILE A 91 -5.18 -16.63 -1.32
CA ILE A 91 -4.35 -16.30 -0.16
C ILE A 91 -4.66 -14.92 0.42
N HIS A 92 -5.10 -13.96 -0.41
CA HIS A 92 -5.44 -12.61 0.05
C HIS A 92 -6.51 -12.62 1.14
N ASN A 93 -7.41 -13.60 1.14
CA ASN A 93 -8.44 -13.72 2.18
C ASN A 93 -7.85 -14.00 3.56
N GLU A 94 -6.72 -14.70 3.61
CA GLU A 94 -6.03 -15.01 4.87
C GLU A 94 -5.22 -13.82 5.41
N LEU A 95 -4.92 -12.85 4.56
CA LEU A 95 -4.15 -11.67 4.96
C LEU A 95 -4.99 -10.62 5.69
N VAL A 96 -6.31 -10.62 5.50
CA VAL A 96 -7.20 -9.66 6.16
C VAL A 96 -7.13 -9.84 7.67
N GLY A 97 -6.91 -8.75 8.39
CA GLY A 97 -6.72 -8.75 9.85
C GLY A 97 -5.29 -9.03 10.29
N LYS A 98 -4.39 -9.38 9.39
CA LYS A 98 -2.98 -9.61 9.71
C LYS A 98 -2.22 -8.29 9.75
N HIS A 99 -1.12 -8.28 10.49
CA HIS A 99 -0.25 -7.13 10.67
C HIS A 99 1.11 -7.35 10.04
N PHE A 100 1.71 -6.27 9.59
CA PHE A 100 3.10 -6.25 9.13
C PHE A 100 3.71 -4.90 9.46
N ILE A 101 5.04 -4.85 9.50
CA ILE A 101 5.76 -3.58 9.60
C ILE A 101 6.04 -3.10 8.18
N GLY A 102 5.49 -1.95 7.83
CA GLY A 102 5.74 -1.29 6.55
C GLY A 102 6.74 -0.16 6.71
N HIS A 103 7.75 -0.12 5.84
CA HIS A 103 8.70 0.98 5.77
C HIS A 103 8.19 2.02 4.80
N VAL A 104 7.91 3.23 5.31
CA VAL A 104 7.35 4.34 4.53
C VAL A 104 8.45 5.32 4.18
N GLU A 105 8.56 5.66 2.90
CA GLU A 105 9.47 6.67 2.39
C GLU A 105 8.71 7.68 1.55
N ILE A 106 9.24 8.91 1.49
CA ILE A 106 8.75 9.95 0.59
C ILE A 106 9.36 9.73 -0.78
N GLU A 107 8.50 9.74 -1.82
CA GLU A 107 8.92 9.88 -3.21
C GLU A 107 8.50 11.24 -3.71
N SER A 108 9.46 11.99 -4.24
CA SER A 108 9.19 13.27 -4.89
C SER A 108 9.20 13.10 -6.39
N TYR A 109 8.23 13.70 -7.06
CA TYR A 109 8.20 13.73 -8.52
C TYR A 109 7.77 15.10 -9.00
N THR A 110 8.22 15.44 -10.22
CA THR A 110 7.89 16.70 -10.87
C THR A 110 6.79 16.46 -11.88
N LYS A 111 5.73 17.26 -11.82
CA LYS A 111 4.66 17.23 -12.81
C LYS A 111 4.51 18.59 -13.48
N GLU A 112 4.05 18.57 -14.73
CA GLU A 112 3.70 19.78 -15.45
C GLU A 112 2.30 20.25 -15.06
N VAL A 113 2.17 21.53 -14.76
CA VAL A 113 0.90 22.16 -14.44
C VAL A 113 0.64 23.28 -15.41
N LYS A 114 -0.56 23.31 -16.01
CA LYS A 114 -0.98 24.39 -16.89
C LYS A 114 -1.52 25.55 -16.07
N VAL A 115 -0.99 26.73 -16.33
CA VAL A 115 -1.40 27.97 -15.67
C VAL A 115 -2.07 28.87 -16.70
N ALA A 116 -3.29 29.32 -16.39
CA ALA A 116 -4.02 30.26 -17.24
C ALA A 116 -3.40 31.65 -17.16
N LEU A 117 -3.13 32.26 -18.34
CA LEU A 117 -2.62 33.61 -18.44
C LEU A 117 -3.76 34.60 -18.74
N ASP A 118 -3.52 35.90 -18.47
CA ASP A 118 -4.52 36.96 -18.61
C ASP A 118 -4.97 37.17 -20.08
N ASP A 119 -4.16 36.74 -21.05
CA ASP A 119 -4.45 36.85 -22.46
C ASP A 119 -5.26 35.67 -23.02
N GLY A 120 -5.73 34.76 -22.19
CA GLY A 120 -6.49 33.57 -22.59
C GLY A 120 -5.65 32.39 -23.04
N THR A 121 -4.32 32.49 -23.00
CA THR A 121 -3.42 31.38 -23.27
C THR A 121 -3.05 30.65 -22.00
N PHE A 122 -2.33 29.53 -22.14
CA PHE A 122 -1.83 28.75 -21.01
C PHE A 122 -0.31 28.64 -21.07
N ASP A 123 0.32 28.73 -19.93
CA ASP A 123 1.74 28.44 -19.78
C ASP A 123 1.89 27.12 -19.00
N THR A 124 3.06 26.50 -19.10
CA THR A 124 3.39 25.29 -18.39
C THR A 124 4.44 25.60 -17.33
N THR A 125 4.17 25.23 -16.11
CA THR A 125 5.11 25.31 -14.99
C THR A 125 5.32 23.92 -14.40
N GLU A 126 6.44 23.72 -13.71
CA GLU A 126 6.75 22.49 -13.03
C GLU A 126 6.43 22.61 -11.54
N GLU A 127 5.82 21.57 -10.98
CA GLU A 127 5.53 21.49 -9.56
C GLU A 127 6.10 20.18 -9.01
N THR A 128 6.84 20.26 -7.90
CA THR A 128 7.33 19.08 -7.19
C THR A 128 6.27 18.61 -6.19
N VAL A 129 5.90 17.34 -6.30
CA VAL A 129 4.90 16.70 -5.43
C VAL A 129 5.56 15.58 -4.64
N ASP A 130 5.33 15.59 -3.32
CA ASP A 130 5.79 14.53 -2.44
C ASP A 130 4.66 13.53 -2.20
N SER A 131 5.01 12.25 -2.25
CA SER A 131 4.09 11.15 -2.02
C SER A 131 4.71 10.16 -1.04
N TYR A 132 3.94 9.73 -0.04
CA TYR A 132 4.37 8.72 0.92
C TYR A 132 4.01 7.34 0.41
N LYS A 133 4.96 6.40 0.42
CA LYS A 133 4.75 5.04 -0.06
C LYS A 133 5.39 4.02 0.85
N ILE A 134 4.73 2.87 1.00
CA ILE A 134 5.28 1.71 1.69
C ILE A 134 6.23 1.02 0.72
N LYS A 135 7.53 1.00 1.05
CA LYS A 135 8.60 0.47 0.17
C LYS A 135 8.97 -0.97 0.46
N SER A 136 8.80 -1.42 1.68
CA SER A 136 9.14 -2.78 2.08
C SER A 136 8.28 -3.25 3.24
N TYR A 137 8.28 -4.57 3.44
CA TYR A 137 7.50 -5.23 4.47
C TYR A 137 8.38 -6.14 5.30
N LYS A 138 8.11 -6.21 6.61
CA LYS A 138 8.74 -7.18 7.51
C LYS A 138 7.74 -7.64 8.57
N PRO A 139 7.96 -8.83 9.18
CA PRO A 139 7.07 -9.32 10.23
C PRO A 139 7.06 -8.40 11.45
N VAL A 140 5.93 -8.35 12.14
CA VAL A 140 5.82 -7.71 13.45
C VAL A 140 6.59 -8.57 14.47
N ALA A 141 7.34 -7.91 15.32
CA ALA A 141 8.14 -8.59 16.35
C ALA A 141 7.26 -9.28 17.40
#